data_39226e73f19b87a639b503fc6a012ea4
#
_entry.id   39226e73f19b87a639b503fc6a012ea4
#
_cell.length_a   1.000
_cell.length_b   1.000
_cell.length_c   1.000
_cell.angle_alpha   90.00
_cell.angle_beta   90.00
_cell.angle_gamma   90.00
#
_symmetry.space_group_name_H-M   'P 1'
#
loop_
_entity.id
_entity.type
_entity.pdbx_description
1 polymer ?
#
loop_
_entity_poly.entity_id
_entity_poly.type
_entity_poly.pdbx_seq_one_letter_code
_entity_poly.pdbx_strand_id
1 'polypeptide(L)'
;MKEIPLPLIKTNQSGIVLFVVLALATQQPWWIYALFLIQLAGLAFGPRANLFILLGRLALSEVRLARSETQAAELARFNQTIAVSLLGLSSVFHLIGWSWPGHVASGMVGLAALAAVAGYCIGCTIYYQYKKWRALRARSRTQGA
;
A
#
# COMPACT_ATOMS: atom_id res chain seq x y z
N MET A 1 5.63 9.90 17.22
CA MET A 1 5.38 9.19 15.94
C MET A 1 3.90 8.94 15.79
N LYS A 2 3.38 9.23 14.62
CA LYS A 2 1.98 8.88 14.31
C LYS A 2 1.89 7.40 14.02
N GLU A 3 0.99 6.71 14.68
CA GLU A 3 0.73 5.29 14.47
C GLU A 3 -0.67 5.12 13.88
N ILE A 4 -0.82 4.12 13.03
CA ILE A 4 -2.09 3.80 12.38
C ILE A 4 -2.54 2.43 12.87
N PRO A 5 -3.80 2.27 13.32
CA PRO A 5 -4.32 0.97 13.72
C PRO A 5 -4.24 -0.06 12.59
N LEU A 6 -3.71 -1.25 12.87
CA LEU A 6 -3.57 -2.34 11.89
C LEU A 6 -4.88 -2.72 11.17
N PRO A 7 -6.04 -2.76 11.83
CA PRO A 7 -7.29 -3.06 11.14
C PRO A 7 -7.59 -2.10 9.99
N LEU A 8 -7.26 -0.81 10.12
CA LEU A 8 -7.44 0.17 9.06
C LEU A 8 -6.51 -0.10 7.86
N ILE A 9 -5.27 -0.49 8.15
CA ILE A 9 -4.30 -0.86 7.10
C ILE A 9 -4.78 -2.11 6.37
N LYS A 10 -5.26 -3.12 7.09
CA LYS A 10 -5.83 -4.34 6.51
C LYS A 10 -7.07 -4.05 5.66
N THR A 11 -7.93 -3.14 6.09
CA THR A 11 -9.09 -2.69 5.30
C THR A 11 -8.66 -2.04 4.00
N ASN A 12 -7.65 -1.17 4.03
CA ASN A 12 -7.09 -0.58 2.83
C ASN A 12 -6.51 -1.64 1.88
N GLN A 13 -5.73 -2.59 2.41
CA GLN A 13 -5.15 -3.67 1.62
C GLN A 13 -6.23 -4.59 1.02
N SER A 14 -7.26 -4.92 1.79
CA SER A 14 -8.41 -5.70 1.29
C SER A 14 -9.14 -4.96 0.16
N GLY A 15 -9.30 -3.65 0.26
CA GLY A 15 -9.86 -2.82 -0.81
C GLY A 15 -9.01 -2.86 -2.08
N ILE A 16 -7.69 -2.80 -1.96
CA ILE A 16 -6.77 -2.93 -3.09
C ILE A 16 -6.93 -4.28 -3.78
N VAL A 17 -6.94 -5.37 -3.02
CA VAL A 17 -7.13 -6.74 -3.54
C VAL A 17 -8.46 -6.84 -4.28
N LEU A 18 -9.55 -6.35 -3.68
CA LEU A 18 -10.87 -6.38 -4.30
C LEU A 18 -10.89 -5.67 -5.66
N PHE A 19 -10.37 -4.45 -5.73
CA PHE A 19 -10.34 -3.67 -6.98
C PHE A 19 -9.44 -4.31 -8.05
N VAL A 20 -8.29 -4.87 -7.65
CA VAL A 20 -7.40 -5.57 -8.59
C VAL A 20 -8.08 -6.83 -9.14
N VAL A 21 -8.74 -7.61 -8.27
CA VAL A 21 -9.49 -8.81 -8.70
C VAL A 21 -10.61 -8.42 -9.66
N LEU A 22 -11.38 -7.37 -9.37
CA LEU A 22 -12.42 -6.87 -10.25
C LEU A 22 -11.84 -6.40 -11.60
N ALA A 23 -10.71 -5.70 -11.59
CA ALA A 23 -10.04 -5.26 -12.81
C ALA A 23 -9.60 -6.43 -13.69
N LEU A 24 -9.02 -7.46 -13.08
CA LEU A 24 -8.58 -8.66 -13.80
C LEU A 24 -9.75 -9.52 -14.27
N ALA A 25 -10.80 -9.66 -13.47
CA ALA A 25 -11.98 -10.46 -13.81
C ALA A 25 -12.85 -9.82 -14.91
N THR A 26 -13.03 -8.50 -14.85
CA THR A 26 -13.82 -7.75 -15.84
C THR A 26 -13.00 -7.28 -17.04
N GLN A 27 -11.67 -7.35 -16.97
CA GLN A 27 -10.75 -6.83 -17.98
C GLN A 27 -10.97 -5.32 -18.28
N GLN A 28 -11.49 -4.58 -17.29
CA GLN A 28 -11.78 -3.16 -17.41
C GLN A 28 -10.74 -2.32 -16.68
N PRO A 29 -10.04 -1.41 -17.36
CA PRO A 29 -9.00 -0.59 -16.74
C PRO A 29 -9.56 0.47 -15.76
N TRP A 30 -10.85 0.76 -15.81
CA TRP A 30 -11.51 1.73 -14.93
C TRP A 30 -11.31 1.45 -13.45
N TRP A 31 -11.28 0.18 -13.05
CA TRP A 31 -11.03 -0.23 -11.68
C TRP A 31 -9.62 0.16 -11.21
N ILE A 32 -8.65 0.06 -12.11
CA ILE A 32 -7.26 0.44 -11.84
C ILE A 32 -7.14 1.96 -11.69
N TYR A 33 -7.79 2.73 -12.57
CA TYR A 33 -7.78 4.19 -12.48
C TYR A 33 -8.46 4.69 -11.20
N ALA A 34 -9.61 4.12 -10.84
CA ALA A 34 -10.29 4.44 -9.59
C ALA A 34 -9.42 4.11 -8.37
N LEU A 35 -8.81 2.94 -8.35
CA LEU A 35 -7.91 2.52 -7.28
C LEU A 35 -6.69 3.44 -7.17
N PHE A 36 -6.09 3.80 -8.30
CA PHE A 36 -4.97 4.74 -8.35
C PHE A 36 -5.33 6.09 -7.72
N LEU A 37 -6.48 6.66 -8.09
CA LEU A 37 -6.94 7.93 -7.53
C LEU A 37 -7.20 7.85 -6.02
N ILE A 38 -7.82 6.77 -5.55
CA ILE A 38 -8.07 6.55 -4.12
C ILE A 38 -6.75 6.48 -3.35
N GLN A 39 -5.80 5.71 -3.84
CA GLN A 39 -4.50 5.55 -3.19
C GLN A 39 -3.66 6.83 -3.26
N LEU A 40 -3.72 7.54 -4.38
CA LEU A 40 -3.02 8.82 -4.55
C LEU A 40 -3.57 9.88 -3.58
N ALA A 41 -4.88 9.97 -3.42
CA ALA A 41 -5.51 10.86 -2.45
C ALA A 41 -5.05 10.53 -1.02
N GLY A 42 -5.01 9.25 -0.66
CA GLY A 42 -4.52 8.80 0.63
C GLY A 42 -3.04 9.12 0.88
N LEU A 43 -2.22 9.04 -0.16
CA LEU A 43 -0.80 9.40 -0.09
C LEU A 43 -0.58 10.91 0.04
N ALA A 44 -1.31 11.71 -0.76
CA ALA A 44 -1.17 13.16 -0.82
C ALA A 44 -1.74 13.87 0.42
N PHE A 45 -2.92 13.47 0.86
CA PHE A 45 -3.67 14.13 1.94
C PHE A 45 -3.65 13.35 3.27
N GLY A 46 -3.02 12.19 3.28
CA GLY A 46 -2.88 11.34 4.45
C GLY A 46 -3.99 10.28 4.60
N PRO A 47 -3.90 9.46 5.66
CA PRO A 47 -4.81 8.32 5.85
C PRO A 47 -6.30 8.69 5.93
N ARG A 48 -6.60 9.93 6.32
CA ARG A 48 -7.99 10.42 6.44
C ARG A 48 -8.68 10.62 5.09
N ALA A 49 -7.90 10.84 4.04
CA ALA A 49 -8.41 11.03 2.69
C ALA A 49 -8.52 9.71 1.90
N ASN A 50 -8.00 8.61 2.44
CA ASN A 50 -8.12 7.31 1.81
C ASN A 50 -9.51 6.73 2.07
N LEU A 51 -10.26 6.47 0.98
CA LEU A 51 -11.63 5.97 1.04
C LEU A 51 -11.73 4.66 1.83
N PHE A 52 -10.81 3.73 1.64
CA PHE A 52 -10.83 2.43 2.32
C PHE A 52 -10.57 2.56 3.82
N ILE A 53 -9.69 3.47 4.22
CA ILE A 53 -9.44 3.76 5.64
C ILE A 53 -10.66 4.45 6.27
N LEU A 54 -11.30 5.35 5.53
CA LEU A 54 -12.52 6.01 5.98
C LEU A 54 -13.66 4.99 6.19
N LEU A 55 -13.87 4.10 5.24
CA LEU A 55 -14.84 3.01 5.36
C LEU A 55 -14.51 2.08 6.52
N GLY A 56 -13.24 1.77 6.72
CA GLY A 56 -12.78 0.97 7.86
C GLY A 56 -13.10 1.64 9.21
N ARG A 57 -12.94 2.95 9.31
CA ARG A 57 -13.30 3.71 10.52
C ARG A 57 -14.81 3.70 10.78
N LEU A 58 -15.62 3.77 9.73
CA LEU A 58 -17.09 3.71 9.87
C LEU A 58 -17.56 2.31 10.25
N ALA A 59 -16.90 1.27 9.74
CA ALA A 59 -17.26 -0.13 10.00
C ALA A 59 -16.74 -0.66 11.35
N LEU A 60 -15.62 -0.13 11.82
CA LEU A 60 -14.97 -0.57 13.05
C LEU A 60 -15.25 0.45 14.16
N SER A 61 -15.66 -0.05 15.34
CA SER A 61 -15.86 0.82 16.50
C SER A 61 -14.51 1.40 16.97
N GLU A 62 -14.53 2.65 17.46
CA GLU A 62 -13.34 3.30 18.00
C GLU A 62 -12.68 2.50 19.12
N VAL A 63 -13.46 1.77 19.90
CA VAL A 63 -12.96 0.88 20.97
C VAL A 63 -12.12 -0.26 20.41
N ARG A 64 -12.52 -0.84 19.27
CA ARG A 64 -11.72 -1.87 18.58
C ARG A 64 -10.43 -1.29 18.01
N LEU A 65 -10.48 -0.10 17.46
CA LEU A 65 -9.30 0.59 16.92
C LEU A 65 -8.31 0.95 18.02
N ALA A 66 -8.79 1.39 19.18
CA ALA A 66 -7.95 1.74 20.32
C ALA A 66 -7.24 0.55 20.97
N ARG A 67 -7.84 -0.65 20.88
CA ARG A 67 -7.27 -1.90 21.42
C ARG A 67 -6.45 -2.71 20.41
N SER A 68 -6.39 -2.27 19.16
CA SER A 68 -5.67 -2.99 18.10
C SER A 68 -4.18 -2.65 18.12
N GLU A 69 -3.38 -3.58 17.60
CA GLU A 69 -1.99 -3.30 17.30
C GLU A 69 -1.88 -2.15 16.29
N THR A 70 -0.82 -1.37 16.40
CA THR A 70 -0.55 -0.22 15.53
C THR A 70 0.70 -0.43 14.68
N GLN A 71 0.76 0.25 13.57
CA GLN A 71 1.92 0.26 12.68
C GLN A 71 2.41 1.69 12.51
N ALA A 72 3.72 1.86 12.38
CA ALA A 72 4.30 3.18 12.13
C ALA A 72 3.75 3.79 10.83
N ALA A 73 3.32 5.04 10.90
CA ALA A 73 2.76 5.76 9.74
C ALA A 73 3.76 5.87 8.58
N GLU A 74 5.05 5.97 8.87
CA GLU A 74 6.11 6.00 7.86
C GLU A 74 6.13 4.74 7.00
N LEU A 75 5.97 3.58 7.64
CA LEU A 75 5.94 2.30 6.96
C LEU A 75 4.70 2.13 6.10
N ALA A 76 3.55 2.56 6.60
CA ALA A 76 2.31 2.57 5.84
C ALA A 76 2.41 3.50 4.61
N ARG A 77 3.01 4.68 4.76
CA ARG A 77 3.26 5.61 3.64
C ARG A 77 4.23 5.02 2.61
N PHE A 78 5.28 4.36 3.05
CA PHE A 78 6.23 3.70 2.15
C PHE A 78 5.53 2.64 1.29
N ASN A 79 4.74 1.76 1.91
CA ASN A 79 3.95 0.76 1.18
C ASN A 79 2.96 1.40 0.21
N GLN A 80 2.30 2.47 0.64
CA GLN A 80 1.35 3.20 -0.20
C GLN A 80 2.04 3.89 -1.38
N THR A 81 3.25 4.41 -1.19
CA THR A 81 4.05 5.00 -2.27
C THR A 81 4.37 3.95 -3.34
N ILE A 82 4.78 2.76 -2.94
CA ILE A 82 5.04 1.65 -3.88
C ILE A 82 3.76 1.28 -4.63
N ALA A 83 2.64 1.15 -3.93
CA ALA A 83 1.35 0.82 -4.55
C ALA A 83 0.92 1.89 -5.56
N VAL A 84 1.01 3.17 -5.20
CA VAL A 84 0.68 4.30 -6.09
C VAL A 84 1.60 4.31 -7.32
N SER A 85 2.90 4.07 -7.14
CA SER A 85 3.86 4.03 -8.25
C SER A 85 3.54 2.89 -9.24
N LEU A 86 3.27 1.69 -8.75
CA LEU A 86 2.92 0.54 -9.58
C LEU A 86 1.55 0.70 -10.25
N LEU A 87 0.57 1.25 -9.55
CA LEU A 87 -0.76 1.54 -10.12
C LEU A 87 -0.70 2.64 -11.17
N GLY A 88 0.13 3.66 -10.95
CA GLY A 88 0.41 4.70 -11.94
C GLY A 88 1.04 4.13 -13.19
N LEU A 89 2.05 3.27 -13.04
CA LEU A 89 2.69 2.57 -14.14
C LEU A 89 1.69 1.66 -14.89
N SER A 90 0.88 0.91 -14.16
CA SER A 90 -0.20 0.08 -14.73
C SER A 90 -1.18 0.94 -15.54
N SER A 91 -1.60 2.09 -15.00
CA SER A 91 -2.51 3.02 -15.67
C SER A 91 -1.91 3.55 -16.97
N VAL A 92 -0.64 3.93 -16.97
CA VAL A 92 0.08 4.39 -18.16
C VAL A 92 0.13 3.30 -19.22
N PHE A 93 0.44 2.05 -18.87
CA PHE A 93 0.45 0.95 -19.82
C PHE A 93 -0.92 0.69 -20.45
N HIS A 94 -2.01 0.79 -19.68
CA HIS A 94 -3.36 0.68 -20.21
C HIS A 94 -3.72 1.83 -21.17
N LEU A 95 -3.26 3.05 -20.88
CA LEU A 95 -3.46 4.22 -21.75
C LEU A 95 -2.72 4.12 -23.08
N ILE A 96 -1.53 3.52 -23.08
CA ILE A 96 -0.73 3.28 -24.29
C ILE A 96 -1.30 2.12 -25.13
N GLY A 97 -2.20 1.32 -24.57
CA GLY A 97 -2.76 0.13 -25.21
C GLY A 97 -2.00 -1.17 -24.90
N TRP A 98 -1.01 -1.11 -24.02
CA TRP A 98 -0.26 -2.29 -23.56
C TRP A 98 -0.93 -2.90 -22.32
N SER A 99 -2.01 -3.62 -22.55
CA SER A 99 -2.81 -4.20 -21.45
C SER A 99 -2.03 -5.25 -20.64
N TRP A 100 -1.21 -6.04 -21.28
CA TRP A 100 -0.45 -7.13 -20.65
C TRP A 100 0.48 -6.63 -19.52
N PRO A 101 1.42 -5.68 -19.76
CA PRO A 101 2.24 -5.13 -18.67
C PRO A 101 1.42 -4.39 -17.61
N GLY A 102 0.30 -3.76 -18.02
CA GLY A 102 -0.63 -3.12 -17.09
C GLY A 102 -1.25 -4.12 -16.11
N HIS A 103 -1.71 -5.26 -16.59
CA HIS A 103 -2.25 -6.33 -15.75
C HIS A 103 -1.19 -6.96 -14.85
N VAL A 104 0.04 -7.13 -15.34
CA VAL A 104 1.17 -7.63 -14.52
C VAL A 104 1.47 -6.67 -13.38
N ALA A 105 1.58 -5.37 -13.65
CA ALA A 105 1.86 -4.36 -12.63
C ALA A 105 0.75 -4.29 -11.57
N SER A 106 -0.52 -4.29 -11.98
CA SER A 106 -1.65 -4.31 -11.05
C SER A 106 -1.75 -5.61 -10.26
N GLY A 107 -1.45 -6.74 -10.89
CA GLY A 107 -1.38 -8.06 -10.24
C GLY A 107 -0.30 -8.11 -9.16
N MET A 108 0.85 -7.50 -9.37
CA MET A 108 1.90 -7.38 -8.35
C MET A 108 1.43 -6.58 -7.14
N VAL A 109 0.72 -5.49 -7.36
CA VAL A 109 0.12 -4.70 -6.26
C VAL A 109 -0.90 -5.54 -5.50
N GLY A 110 -1.77 -6.26 -6.21
CA GLY A 110 -2.77 -7.15 -5.60
C GLY A 110 -2.14 -8.26 -4.77
N LEU A 111 -1.09 -8.91 -5.27
CA LEU A 111 -0.36 -9.95 -4.54
C LEU A 111 0.35 -9.39 -3.30
N ALA A 112 0.98 -8.22 -3.41
CA ALA A 112 1.61 -7.56 -2.27
C ALA A 112 0.58 -7.18 -1.20
N ALA A 113 -0.58 -6.68 -1.62
CA ALA A 113 -1.68 -6.36 -0.72
C ALA A 113 -2.27 -7.61 -0.05
N LEU A 114 -2.44 -8.70 -0.80
CA LEU A 114 -2.91 -9.99 -0.27
C LEU A 114 -1.93 -10.55 0.77
N ALA A 115 -0.63 -10.52 0.49
CA ALA A 115 0.40 -10.93 1.44
C ALA A 115 0.36 -10.09 2.72
N ALA A 116 0.14 -8.77 2.60
CA ALA A 116 0.01 -7.88 3.75
C ALA A 116 -1.22 -8.20 4.60
N VAL A 117 -2.37 -8.54 3.99
CA VAL A 117 -3.58 -9.00 4.70
C VAL A 117 -3.32 -10.30 5.44
N ALA A 118 -2.57 -11.22 4.84
CA ALA A 118 -2.20 -12.50 5.45
C ALA A 118 -1.20 -12.36 6.63
N GLY A 119 -0.65 -11.17 6.84
CA GLY A 119 0.32 -10.88 7.90
C GLY A 119 1.77 -10.79 7.43
N TYR A 120 2.03 -11.04 6.15
CA TYR A 120 3.35 -10.89 5.53
C TYR A 120 3.45 -9.54 4.82
N CYS A 121 3.98 -8.55 5.50
CA CYS A 121 4.24 -7.25 4.88
C CYS A 121 5.57 -7.26 4.13
N ILE A 122 5.55 -7.48 2.83
CA ILE A 122 6.75 -7.46 1.99
C ILE A 122 7.44 -6.10 2.06
N GLY A 123 6.68 -5.02 2.00
CA GLY A 123 7.21 -3.67 2.14
C GLY A 123 7.83 -3.41 3.53
N CYS A 124 7.26 -4.00 4.59
CA CYS A 124 7.84 -3.92 5.94
C CYS A 124 9.22 -4.59 6.00
N THR A 125 9.35 -5.76 5.38
CA THR A 125 10.60 -6.51 5.31
C THR A 125 11.65 -5.72 4.53
N ILE A 126 11.29 -5.19 3.36
CA ILE A 126 12.19 -4.36 2.53
C ILE A 126 12.62 -3.10 3.29
N TYR A 127 11.67 -2.41 3.91
CA TYR A 127 11.96 -1.20 4.70
C TYR A 127 12.89 -1.49 5.86
N TYR A 128 12.68 -2.61 6.58
CA TYR A 128 13.51 -3.04 7.70
C TYR A 128 14.93 -3.38 7.26
N GLN A 129 15.07 -4.10 6.15
CA GLN A 129 16.36 -4.42 5.53
C GLN A 129 17.10 -3.16 5.09
N TYR A 130 16.40 -2.24 4.44
CA TYR A 130 16.97 -0.97 4.00
C TYR A 130 17.47 -0.13 5.18
N LYS A 131 16.67 -0.02 6.25
CA LYS A 131 17.03 0.71 7.46
C LYS A 131 18.24 0.09 8.17
N LYS A 132 18.27 -1.25 8.26
CA LYS A 132 19.41 -2.00 8.81
C LYS A 132 20.68 -1.76 7.99
N TRP A 133 20.59 -1.85 6.68
CA TRP A 133 21.74 -1.63 5.79
C TRP A 133 22.27 -0.19 5.88
N ARG A 134 21.39 0.79 5.96
CA ARG A 134 21.74 2.20 6.15
C ARG A 134 22.43 2.45 7.49
N ALA A 135 21.97 1.80 8.56
CA ALA A 135 22.60 1.89 9.88
C ALA A 135 23.99 1.25 9.89
N LEU A 136 24.19 0.12 9.22
CA LEU A 136 25.49 -0.53 9.08
C LEU A 136 26.48 0.34 8.30
N ARG A 137 26.05 0.99 7.23
CA ARG A 137 26.88 1.95 6.47
C ARG A 137 27.28 3.17 7.30
N ALA A 138 26.39 3.68 8.14
CA ALA A 138 26.70 4.80 9.01
C ALA A 138 27.75 4.41 10.06
N ARG A 139 27.68 3.18 10.62
CA ARG A 139 28.67 2.65 11.56
C ARG A 139 30.05 2.46 10.93
N SER A 140 30.12 1.96 9.71
CA SER A 140 31.40 1.76 9.01
C SER A 140 32.10 3.08 8.70
N ARG A 141 31.33 4.15 8.46
CA ARG A 141 31.92 5.50 8.27
C ARG A 141 32.50 6.10 9.55
N THR A 142 31.91 5.81 10.70
CA THR A 142 32.41 6.31 12.01
C THR A 142 33.63 5.53 12.52
N GLN A 143 33.80 4.27 12.12
CA GLN A 143 34.92 3.45 12.50
C GLN A 143 36.15 3.57 11.55
N GLY A 144 35.93 4.10 10.37
CA GLY A 144 36.98 4.33 9.35
C GLY A 144 37.59 5.73 9.35
N ALA A 145 37.19 6.56 10.30
CA ALA A 145 37.73 7.92 10.44
C ALA A 145 38.74 8.00 11.60
#